data_17ef9436de519669b229129a770af4ea
#
_entry.id   17ef9436de519669b229129a770af4ea
#
_cell.length_a   1.000
_cell.length_b   1.000
_cell.length_c   1.000
_cell.angle_alpha   90.00
_cell.angle_beta   90.00
_cell.angle_gamma   90.00
#
_symmetry.space_group_name_H-M   'P 1'
#
loop_
_entity.id
_entity.type
_entity.pdbx_description
1 polymer ?
#
loop_
_entity_poly.entity_id
_entity_poly.type
_entity_poly.pdbx_seq_one_letter_code
_entity_poly.pdbx_strand_id
1 'polypeptide(L)'
;LAGIAGAGAIAAAVVLLPVVLLCVQAFVPPFDALMISTGSEPLRLLPIPFSAEQWQMLFNQSTYWQAFWNSLIWTVGACVVQVMVAFLGGYVLAKYPARWCVAIAGLYTLMMLMPPQMTLLPIYRVAYANKLLNHPMLLYAPIAFAPFGTFFMRQWLLRWPDELTEYLRLEGGSSVKLLWYCLAPYSLPGMLALFALTFTEGWNQVEQPLMLVSDSLRQPLSALLKDLSAGNPQIVFAASVASILPIALVMLAVLVQQGSKRKAA
;
A
#
# COMPACT_ATOMS: atom_id res chain seq x y z
N LEU A 1 9.88 2.94 -34.14
CA LEU A 1 9.62 3.76 -32.94
C LEU A 1 8.15 4.20 -32.89
N ALA A 2 7.52 4.68 -33.98
CA ALA A 2 6.11 5.10 -33.99
C ALA A 2 5.14 3.95 -33.68
N GLY A 3 5.40 2.73 -34.16
CA GLY A 3 4.57 1.55 -33.86
C GLY A 3 4.61 1.13 -32.39
N ILE A 4 5.78 1.21 -31.74
CA ILE A 4 5.95 0.90 -30.31
C ILE A 4 5.27 1.96 -29.46
N ALA A 5 5.38 3.24 -29.83
CA ALA A 5 4.68 4.33 -29.12
C ALA A 5 3.15 4.20 -29.25
N GLY A 6 2.64 3.81 -30.43
CA GLY A 6 1.22 3.55 -30.65
C GLY A 6 0.69 2.37 -29.82
N ALA A 7 1.42 1.26 -29.79
CA ALA A 7 1.05 0.10 -28.96
C ALA A 7 1.06 0.44 -27.47
N GLY A 8 2.04 1.22 -27.01
CA GLY A 8 2.11 1.70 -25.63
C GLY A 8 0.93 2.60 -25.25
N ALA A 9 0.52 3.51 -26.15
CA ALA A 9 -0.63 4.38 -25.92
C ALA A 9 -1.95 3.61 -25.83
N ILE A 10 -2.14 2.60 -26.71
CA ILE A 10 -3.32 1.72 -26.68
C ILE A 10 -3.35 0.92 -25.37
N ALA A 11 -2.22 0.31 -24.97
CA ALA A 11 -2.14 -0.44 -23.72
C ALA A 11 -2.46 0.46 -22.51
N ALA A 12 -1.92 1.68 -22.47
CA ALA A 12 -2.24 2.65 -21.42
C ALA A 12 -3.72 3.04 -21.41
N ALA A 13 -4.32 3.27 -22.57
CA ALA A 13 -5.75 3.59 -22.68
C ALA A 13 -6.63 2.44 -22.17
N VAL A 14 -6.32 1.20 -22.53
CA VAL A 14 -7.06 0.01 -22.05
C VAL A 14 -6.97 -0.14 -20.52
N VAL A 15 -5.79 0.09 -19.93
CA VAL A 15 -5.58 0.00 -18.46
C VAL A 15 -6.28 1.13 -17.73
N LEU A 16 -6.30 2.34 -18.28
CA LEU A 16 -6.92 3.51 -17.65
C LEU A 16 -8.44 3.57 -17.83
N LEU A 17 -8.98 2.90 -18.87
CA LEU A 17 -10.40 2.92 -19.18
C LEU A 17 -11.32 2.60 -17.99
N PRO A 18 -11.10 1.51 -17.22
CA PRO A 18 -11.97 1.22 -16.07
C PRO A 18 -11.91 2.29 -14.98
N VAL A 19 -10.74 2.91 -14.77
CA VAL A 19 -10.61 4.00 -13.78
C VAL A 19 -11.35 5.26 -14.25
N VAL A 20 -11.23 5.61 -15.54
CA VAL A 20 -11.97 6.73 -16.13
C VAL A 20 -13.47 6.49 -16.06
N LEU A 21 -13.94 5.28 -16.38
CA LEU A 21 -15.35 4.93 -16.28
C LEU A 21 -15.85 5.03 -14.82
N LEU A 22 -15.10 4.55 -13.84
CA LEU A 22 -15.44 4.73 -12.43
C LEU A 22 -15.56 6.22 -12.06
N CYS A 23 -14.62 7.05 -12.51
CA CYS A 23 -14.69 8.49 -12.28
C CYS A 23 -15.94 9.12 -12.92
N VAL A 24 -16.32 8.69 -14.12
CA VAL A 24 -17.54 9.15 -14.77
C VAL A 24 -18.78 8.75 -13.96
N GLN A 25 -18.89 7.48 -13.52
CA GLN A 25 -20.03 7.01 -12.72
C GLN A 25 -20.13 7.72 -11.36
N ALA A 26 -19.04 8.20 -10.80
CA ALA A 26 -19.05 8.94 -9.53
C ALA A 26 -19.75 10.31 -9.62
N PHE A 27 -20.04 10.78 -10.83
CA PHE A 27 -20.72 12.06 -11.10
C PHE A 27 -22.08 11.89 -11.77
N VAL A 28 -22.67 10.69 -11.79
CA VAL A 28 -24.07 10.49 -12.18
C VAL A 28 -24.98 10.62 -10.96
N PRO A 29 -26.30 10.93 -11.15
CA PRO A 29 -27.25 10.97 -10.04
C PRO A 29 -27.30 9.67 -9.24
N PRO A 30 -27.56 9.71 -7.92
CA PRO A 30 -27.57 8.51 -7.06
C PRO A 30 -28.53 7.42 -7.51
N PHE A 31 -29.69 7.78 -8.06
CA PHE A 31 -30.65 6.83 -8.61
C PHE A 31 -30.06 6.06 -9.81
N ASP A 32 -29.44 6.77 -10.74
CA ASP A 32 -28.78 6.15 -11.90
C ASP A 32 -27.60 5.27 -11.47
N ALA A 33 -26.82 5.74 -10.49
CA ALA A 33 -25.73 4.96 -9.90
C ALA A 33 -26.22 3.65 -9.27
N LEU A 34 -27.39 3.67 -8.62
CA LEU A 34 -28.05 2.47 -8.11
C LEU A 34 -28.41 1.51 -9.25
N MET A 35 -29.04 1.99 -10.31
CA MET A 35 -29.44 1.15 -11.45
C MET A 35 -28.23 0.54 -12.17
N ILE A 36 -27.16 1.32 -12.33
CA ILE A 36 -25.91 0.85 -12.94
C ILE A 36 -25.22 -0.18 -12.04
N SER A 37 -25.12 0.08 -10.73
CA SER A 37 -24.44 -0.82 -9.79
C SER A 37 -25.16 -2.16 -9.60
N THR A 38 -26.47 -2.17 -9.74
CA THR A 38 -27.31 -3.39 -9.71
C THR A 38 -27.37 -4.12 -11.05
N GLY A 39 -26.73 -3.57 -12.09
CA GLY A 39 -26.73 -4.18 -13.43
C GLY A 39 -28.01 -3.95 -14.22
N SER A 40 -28.91 -3.07 -13.75
CA SER A 40 -30.18 -2.74 -14.43
C SER A 40 -29.97 -1.78 -15.60
N GLU A 41 -28.92 -0.96 -15.56
CA GLU A 41 -28.54 -0.06 -16.64
C GLU A 41 -27.04 -0.22 -17.00
N PRO A 42 -26.66 0.06 -18.26
CA PRO A 42 -25.26 0.01 -18.68
C PRO A 42 -24.45 1.18 -18.10
N LEU A 43 -23.13 1.01 -18.04
CA LEU A 43 -22.19 2.08 -17.66
C LEU A 43 -22.33 3.27 -18.62
N ARG A 44 -22.39 4.48 -18.09
CA ARG A 44 -22.42 5.70 -18.89
C ARG A 44 -21.01 6.12 -19.28
N LEU A 45 -20.84 6.54 -20.53
CA LEU A 45 -19.57 7.07 -21.03
C LEU A 45 -19.36 8.55 -20.66
N LEU A 46 -20.46 9.28 -20.41
CA LEU A 46 -20.46 10.67 -19.98
C LEU A 46 -21.41 10.84 -18.78
N PRO A 47 -21.06 11.69 -17.80
CA PRO A 47 -21.91 11.93 -16.63
C PRO A 47 -23.03 12.91 -16.97
N ILE A 48 -24.02 12.46 -17.73
CA ILE A 48 -25.19 13.28 -18.13
C ILE A 48 -26.46 12.63 -17.59
N PRO A 49 -27.24 13.33 -16.72
CA PRO A 49 -26.93 14.64 -16.13
C PRO A 49 -25.79 14.59 -15.11
N PHE A 50 -24.99 15.66 -15.02
CA PHE A 50 -23.91 15.76 -14.02
C PHE A 50 -24.50 16.00 -12.64
N SER A 51 -24.09 15.21 -11.65
CA SER A 51 -24.48 15.36 -10.25
C SER A 51 -23.30 15.09 -9.31
N ALA A 52 -23.16 15.92 -8.28
CA ALA A 52 -22.22 15.71 -7.20
C ALA A 52 -22.89 15.14 -5.93
N GLU A 53 -24.14 14.72 -6.02
CA GLU A 53 -24.92 14.25 -4.86
C GLU A 53 -24.31 13.00 -4.22
N GLN A 54 -23.75 12.06 -5.00
CA GLN A 54 -23.05 10.89 -4.45
C GLN A 54 -21.93 11.30 -3.48
N TRP A 55 -21.15 12.35 -3.85
CA TRP A 55 -20.08 12.88 -3.02
C TRP A 55 -20.59 13.54 -1.75
N GLN A 56 -21.68 14.32 -1.86
CA GLN A 56 -22.31 14.93 -0.70
C GLN A 56 -22.85 13.85 0.26
N MET A 57 -23.54 12.84 -0.27
CA MET A 57 -24.03 11.72 0.53
C MET A 57 -22.90 10.94 1.21
N LEU A 58 -21.78 10.70 0.50
CA LEU A 58 -20.61 9.99 1.04
C LEU A 58 -19.97 10.79 2.17
N PHE A 59 -19.66 12.07 1.95
CA PHE A 59 -18.94 12.89 2.91
C PHE A 59 -19.75 13.30 4.13
N ASN A 60 -21.08 13.23 4.04
CA ASN A 60 -21.99 13.43 5.17
C ASN A 60 -22.09 12.19 6.09
N GLN A 61 -21.54 11.04 5.68
CA GLN A 61 -21.51 9.84 6.52
C GLN A 61 -20.33 9.89 7.51
N SER A 62 -20.62 9.94 8.80
CA SER A 62 -19.58 9.87 9.84
C SER A 62 -18.79 8.56 9.81
N THR A 63 -19.44 7.44 9.43
CA THR A 63 -18.82 6.12 9.30
C THR A 63 -17.75 6.10 8.20
N TYR A 64 -17.93 6.86 7.11
CA TYR A 64 -16.92 6.98 6.07
C TYR A 64 -15.63 7.61 6.61
N TRP A 65 -15.73 8.75 7.29
CA TRP A 65 -14.56 9.44 7.83
C TRP A 65 -13.85 8.63 8.90
N GLN A 66 -14.61 7.92 9.73
CA GLN A 66 -14.03 7.03 10.73
C GLN A 66 -13.22 5.90 10.08
N ALA A 67 -13.79 5.21 9.10
CA ALA A 67 -13.10 4.14 8.38
C ALA A 67 -11.89 4.67 7.58
N PHE A 68 -12.00 5.88 7.00
CA PHE A 68 -10.90 6.55 6.31
C PHE A 68 -9.71 6.81 7.24
N TRP A 69 -9.96 7.41 8.42
CA TRP A 69 -8.91 7.67 9.40
C TRP A 69 -8.33 6.40 10.01
N ASN A 70 -9.16 5.40 10.24
CA ASN A 70 -8.69 4.08 10.65
C ASN A 70 -7.69 3.53 9.62
N SER A 71 -8.08 3.48 8.35
CA SER A 71 -7.18 3.02 7.28
C SER A 71 -5.90 3.82 7.21
N LEU A 72 -5.99 5.15 7.26
CA LEU A 72 -4.83 6.01 7.12
C LEU A 72 -3.83 5.80 8.28
N ILE A 73 -4.31 5.88 9.52
CA ILE A 73 -3.47 5.73 10.72
C ILE A 73 -2.84 4.35 10.76
N TRP A 74 -3.61 3.32 10.49
CA TRP A 74 -3.13 1.94 10.56
C TRP A 74 -2.12 1.64 9.46
N THR A 75 -2.45 1.98 8.22
CA THR A 75 -1.55 1.71 7.09
C THR A 75 -0.26 2.51 7.20
N VAL A 76 -0.33 3.82 7.48
CA VAL A 76 0.88 4.66 7.62
C VAL A 76 1.73 4.18 8.79
N GLY A 77 1.12 3.86 9.94
CA GLY A 77 1.83 3.32 11.10
C GLY A 77 2.59 2.03 10.77
N ALA A 78 1.91 1.08 10.10
CA ALA A 78 2.54 -0.18 9.67
C ALA A 78 3.67 0.06 8.67
N CYS A 79 3.49 0.95 7.70
CA CYS A 79 4.51 1.30 6.69
C CYS A 79 5.77 1.90 7.32
N VAL A 80 5.62 2.84 8.27
CA VAL A 80 6.76 3.44 8.96
C VAL A 80 7.56 2.39 9.71
N VAL A 81 6.88 1.53 10.48
CA VAL A 81 7.55 0.45 11.22
C VAL A 81 8.22 -0.52 10.24
N GLN A 82 7.55 -0.92 9.16
CA GLN A 82 8.12 -1.82 8.17
C GLN A 82 9.36 -1.23 7.49
N VAL A 83 9.34 0.03 7.06
CA VAL A 83 10.50 0.66 6.43
C VAL A 83 11.69 0.68 7.38
N MET A 84 11.46 1.00 8.66
CA MET A 84 12.54 0.99 9.68
C MET A 84 13.09 -0.41 9.92
N VAL A 85 12.23 -1.39 10.14
CA VAL A 85 12.63 -2.81 10.34
C VAL A 85 13.34 -3.35 9.10
N ALA A 86 12.79 -3.07 7.92
CA ALA A 86 13.35 -3.49 6.64
C ALA A 86 14.72 -2.88 6.37
N PHE A 87 14.92 -1.58 6.66
CA PHE A 87 16.20 -0.93 6.48
C PHE A 87 17.28 -1.51 7.40
N LEU A 88 16.96 -1.67 8.69
CA LEU A 88 17.89 -2.22 9.67
C LEU A 88 18.20 -3.71 9.39
N GLY A 89 17.16 -4.51 9.16
CA GLY A 89 17.30 -5.93 8.82
C GLY A 89 18.02 -6.13 7.47
N GLY A 90 17.65 -5.36 6.47
CA GLY A 90 18.30 -5.36 5.15
C GLY A 90 19.76 -4.99 5.22
N TYR A 91 20.14 -4.02 6.07
CA TYR A 91 21.54 -3.65 6.32
C TYR A 91 22.35 -4.82 6.91
N VAL A 92 21.81 -5.46 7.94
CA VAL A 92 22.47 -6.62 8.55
C VAL A 92 22.65 -7.74 7.52
N LEU A 93 21.59 -8.09 6.81
CA LEU A 93 21.61 -9.19 5.82
C LEU A 93 22.44 -8.88 4.57
N ALA A 94 22.71 -7.59 4.26
CA ALA A 94 23.52 -7.19 3.11
C ALA A 94 25.00 -7.06 3.43
N LYS A 95 25.34 -6.57 4.62
CA LYS A 95 26.69 -6.11 4.95
C LYS A 95 27.47 -6.99 5.94
N TYR A 96 26.80 -7.96 6.59
CA TYR A 96 27.48 -8.91 7.46
C TYR A 96 27.76 -10.22 6.71
N PRO A 97 29.07 -10.64 6.57
CA PRO A 97 29.47 -11.82 5.80
C PRO A 97 29.29 -13.12 6.63
N ALA A 98 28.12 -13.32 7.23
CA ALA A 98 27.83 -14.48 8.04
C ALA A 98 26.95 -15.49 7.28
N ARG A 99 27.23 -16.79 7.43
CA ARG A 99 26.44 -17.85 6.77
C ARG A 99 24.97 -17.82 7.18
N TRP A 100 24.67 -17.40 8.40
CA TRP A 100 23.30 -17.26 8.87
C TRP A 100 22.53 -16.12 8.14
N CYS A 101 23.21 -15.06 7.70
CA CYS A 101 22.57 -14.00 6.90
C CYS A 101 22.04 -14.55 5.57
N VAL A 102 22.82 -15.43 4.92
CA VAL A 102 22.40 -16.09 3.67
C VAL A 102 21.21 -17.02 3.94
N ALA A 103 21.27 -17.80 5.03
CA ALA A 103 20.18 -18.69 5.41
C ALA A 103 18.88 -17.94 5.72
N ILE A 104 18.95 -16.83 6.48
CA ILE A 104 17.78 -15.99 6.78
C ILE A 104 17.23 -15.33 5.50
N ALA A 105 18.09 -14.81 4.63
CA ALA A 105 17.65 -14.25 3.35
C ALA A 105 16.94 -15.31 2.48
N GLY A 106 17.44 -16.54 2.47
CA GLY A 106 16.79 -17.68 1.82
C GLY A 106 15.44 -18.02 2.45
N LEU A 107 15.35 -18.03 3.77
CA LEU A 107 14.08 -18.24 4.50
C LEU A 107 13.06 -17.16 4.16
N TYR A 108 13.45 -15.88 4.12
CA TYR A 108 12.57 -14.78 3.72
C TYR A 108 12.05 -14.97 2.28
N THR A 109 12.93 -15.41 1.37
CA THR A 109 12.51 -15.73 -0.01
C THR A 109 11.45 -16.84 -0.04
N LEU A 110 11.65 -17.90 0.76
CA LEU A 110 10.65 -18.99 0.88
C LEU A 110 9.32 -18.50 1.47
N MET A 111 9.38 -17.66 2.50
CA MET A 111 8.16 -17.09 3.10
C MET A 111 7.37 -16.21 2.12
N MET A 112 8.06 -15.51 1.21
CA MET A 112 7.39 -14.70 0.17
C MET A 112 6.66 -15.55 -0.89
N LEU A 113 6.99 -16.83 -1.04
CA LEU A 113 6.27 -17.74 -1.92
C LEU A 113 4.94 -18.23 -1.32
N MET A 114 4.74 -18.05 -0.02
CA MET A 114 3.49 -18.43 0.64
C MET A 114 2.40 -17.40 0.36
N PRO A 115 1.23 -17.80 -0.16
CA PRO A 115 0.10 -16.90 -0.32
C PRO A 115 -0.33 -16.33 1.05
N PRO A 116 -0.61 -15.01 1.14
CA PRO A 116 -1.04 -14.38 2.40
C PRO A 116 -2.26 -15.04 3.05
N GLN A 117 -3.14 -15.62 2.24
CA GLN A 117 -4.35 -16.34 2.69
C GLN A 117 -4.03 -17.55 3.59
N MET A 118 -2.89 -18.21 3.39
CA MET A 118 -2.47 -19.33 4.23
C MET A 118 -2.16 -18.92 5.68
N THR A 119 -1.76 -17.69 5.90
CA THR A 119 -1.43 -17.17 7.24
C THR A 119 -2.65 -16.67 7.99
N LEU A 120 -3.77 -16.45 7.30
CA LEU A 120 -4.97 -15.84 7.87
C LEU A 120 -5.59 -16.71 8.97
N LEU A 121 -5.77 -18.01 8.72
CA LEU A 121 -6.33 -18.92 9.70
C LEU A 121 -5.47 -19.13 10.95
N PRO A 122 -4.13 -19.33 10.85
CA PRO A 122 -3.25 -19.32 12.01
C PRO A 122 -3.32 -18.03 12.82
N ILE A 123 -3.31 -16.87 12.17
CA ILE A 123 -3.42 -15.56 12.84
C ILE A 123 -4.75 -15.46 13.59
N TYR A 124 -5.87 -15.83 12.95
CA TYR A 124 -7.19 -15.86 13.60
C TYR A 124 -7.21 -16.75 14.85
N ARG A 125 -6.68 -17.97 14.76
CA ARG A 125 -6.64 -18.90 15.90
C ARG A 125 -5.84 -18.35 17.07
N VAL A 126 -4.66 -17.77 16.81
CA VAL A 126 -3.83 -17.16 17.85
C VAL A 126 -4.54 -15.94 18.45
N ALA A 127 -5.15 -15.10 17.63
CA ALA A 127 -5.90 -13.93 18.06
C ALA A 127 -7.11 -14.31 18.92
N TYR A 128 -7.87 -15.33 18.51
CA TYR A 128 -9.02 -15.85 19.24
C TYR A 128 -8.60 -16.41 20.61
N ALA A 129 -7.58 -17.26 20.64
CA ALA A 129 -7.10 -17.89 21.88
C ALA A 129 -6.60 -16.86 22.90
N ASN A 130 -6.01 -15.74 22.44
CA ASN A 130 -5.47 -14.68 23.28
C ASN A 130 -6.45 -13.51 23.48
N LYS A 131 -7.70 -13.61 23.03
CA LYS A 131 -8.73 -12.55 23.14
C LYS A 131 -8.31 -11.23 22.51
N LEU A 132 -7.53 -11.29 21.41
CA LEU A 132 -7.01 -10.14 20.70
C LEU A 132 -7.89 -9.73 19.49
N LEU A 133 -8.97 -10.44 19.18
CA LEU A 133 -9.90 -10.05 18.12
C LEU A 133 -10.38 -8.60 18.32
N ASN A 134 -10.62 -7.90 17.24
CA ASN A 134 -10.92 -6.47 17.21
C ASN A 134 -9.77 -5.56 17.67
N HIS A 135 -8.56 -6.08 17.87
CA HIS A 135 -7.42 -5.26 18.20
C HIS A 135 -6.69 -4.81 16.91
N PRO A 136 -6.48 -3.50 16.71
CA PRO A 136 -5.84 -2.98 15.50
C PRO A 136 -4.48 -3.61 15.19
N MET A 137 -3.72 -3.99 16.21
CA MET A 137 -2.40 -4.62 16.08
C MET A 137 -2.40 -5.86 15.16
N LEU A 138 -3.52 -6.58 15.05
CA LEU A 138 -3.66 -7.75 14.17
C LEU A 138 -3.58 -7.37 12.69
N LEU A 139 -3.93 -6.14 12.35
CA LEU A 139 -3.85 -5.62 10.98
C LEU A 139 -2.47 -5.03 10.68
N TYR A 140 -1.81 -4.45 11.70
CA TYR A 140 -0.49 -3.82 11.52
C TYR A 140 0.68 -4.80 11.48
N ALA A 141 0.68 -5.77 12.42
CA ALA A 141 1.85 -6.60 12.64
C ALA A 141 2.24 -7.40 11.39
N PRO A 142 1.32 -8.04 10.65
CA PRO A 142 1.68 -8.77 9.43
C PRO A 142 2.32 -7.88 8.37
N ILE A 143 1.85 -6.63 8.24
CA ILE A 143 2.40 -5.65 7.28
C ILE A 143 3.75 -5.14 7.78
N ALA A 144 3.83 -4.72 9.06
CA ALA A 144 5.03 -4.11 9.64
C ALA A 144 6.25 -5.04 9.65
N PHE A 145 6.03 -6.35 9.70
CA PHE A 145 7.06 -7.37 9.76
C PHE A 145 7.08 -8.28 8.52
N ALA A 146 6.50 -7.84 7.40
CA ALA A 146 6.48 -8.62 6.17
C ALA A 146 7.92 -8.87 5.65
N PRO A 147 8.25 -10.13 5.28
CA PRO A 147 9.59 -10.51 4.79
C PRO A 147 10.04 -9.73 3.56
N PHE A 148 9.08 -9.33 2.72
CA PHE A 148 9.31 -8.58 1.49
C PHE A 148 10.12 -7.30 1.73
N GLY A 149 9.77 -6.51 2.75
CA GLY A 149 10.46 -5.25 3.02
C GLY A 149 11.94 -5.44 3.30
N THR A 150 12.29 -6.39 4.17
CA THR A 150 13.69 -6.70 4.52
C THR A 150 14.47 -7.25 3.32
N PHE A 151 13.84 -8.13 2.53
CA PHE A 151 14.43 -8.64 1.30
C PHE A 151 14.69 -7.51 0.28
N PHE A 152 13.69 -6.64 0.06
CA PHE A 152 13.79 -5.50 -0.84
C PHE A 152 14.94 -4.55 -0.44
N MET A 153 15.01 -4.17 0.84
CA MET A 153 16.07 -3.29 1.34
C MET A 153 17.45 -3.95 1.30
N ARG A 154 17.52 -5.28 1.52
CA ARG A 154 18.77 -6.03 1.31
C ARG A 154 19.25 -5.90 -0.13
N GLN A 155 18.40 -6.12 -1.12
CA GLN A 155 18.75 -6.01 -2.55
C GLN A 155 19.17 -4.59 -2.92
N TRP A 156 18.56 -3.58 -2.29
CA TRP A 156 18.94 -2.18 -2.48
C TRP A 156 20.34 -1.90 -1.93
N LEU A 157 20.63 -2.34 -0.70
CA LEU A 157 21.88 -2.09 0.00
C LEU A 157 23.07 -2.91 -0.53
N LEU A 158 22.82 -4.02 -1.22
CA LEU A 158 23.88 -4.77 -1.94
C LEU A 158 24.48 -3.97 -3.11
N ARG A 159 23.78 -2.92 -3.60
CA ARG A 159 24.31 -2.03 -4.65
C ARG A 159 25.29 -0.98 -4.13
N TRP A 160 25.37 -0.80 -2.81
CA TRP A 160 26.32 0.12 -2.19
C TRP A 160 27.74 -0.48 -2.27
N PRO A 161 28.73 0.28 -2.83
CA PRO A 161 30.12 -0.19 -2.96
C PRO A 161 30.76 -0.45 -1.60
N ASP A 162 31.41 -1.60 -1.45
CA ASP A 162 32.06 -1.97 -0.19
C ASP A 162 33.31 -1.14 0.07
N GLU A 163 34.00 -0.67 -0.99
CA GLU A 163 35.14 0.23 -0.91
C GLU A 163 34.83 1.53 -0.14
N LEU A 164 33.64 2.08 -0.35
CA LEU A 164 33.19 3.28 0.39
C LEU A 164 32.96 2.98 1.87
N THR A 165 32.53 1.77 2.19
CA THR A 165 32.36 1.33 3.58
C THR A 165 33.70 1.20 4.27
N GLU A 166 34.70 0.62 3.59
CA GLU A 166 36.06 0.47 4.11
C GLU A 166 36.76 1.82 4.29
N TYR A 167 36.64 2.70 3.29
CA TYR A 167 37.17 4.07 3.37
C TYR A 167 36.64 4.82 4.60
N LEU A 168 35.33 4.82 4.81
CA LEU A 168 34.68 5.49 5.94
C LEU A 168 35.11 4.88 7.31
N ARG A 169 35.41 3.57 7.36
CA ARG A 169 35.93 2.92 8.56
C ARG A 169 37.37 3.34 8.84
N LEU A 170 38.20 3.48 7.82
CA LEU A 170 39.60 3.95 7.97
C LEU A 170 39.66 5.38 8.50
N GLU A 171 38.66 6.23 8.15
CA GLU A 171 38.55 7.60 8.70
C GLU A 171 37.96 7.65 10.13
N GLY A 172 37.81 6.50 10.80
CA GLY A 172 37.29 6.43 12.17
C GLY A 172 35.77 6.48 12.27
N GLY A 173 35.04 6.22 11.17
CA GLY A 173 33.59 6.12 11.14
C GLY A 173 33.10 4.88 11.86
N SER A 174 32.24 5.05 12.89
CA SER A 174 31.57 3.91 13.51
C SER A 174 30.46 3.35 12.58
N SER A 175 30.11 2.07 12.76
CA SER A 175 29.03 1.43 11.99
C SER A 175 27.69 2.19 12.10
N VAL A 176 27.43 2.84 13.23
CA VAL A 176 26.23 3.67 13.45
C VAL A 176 26.28 4.96 12.62
N LYS A 177 27.44 5.63 12.59
CA LYS A 177 27.65 6.81 11.75
C LYS A 177 27.48 6.47 10.26
N LEU A 178 28.10 5.37 9.80
CA LEU A 178 27.95 4.87 8.43
C LEU A 178 26.47 4.63 8.10
N LEU A 179 25.73 3.97 8.97
CA LEU A 179 24.33 3.63 8.76
C LEU A 179 23.46 4.89 8.57
N TRP A 180 23.57 5.86 9.49
CA TRP A 180 22.66 7.00 9.51
C TRP A 180 23.08 8.16 8.60
N TYR A 181 24.37 8.42 8.43
CA TYR A 181 24.86 9.55 7.64
C TYR A 181 25.14 9.22 6.18
N CYS A 182 25.41 7.94 5.86
CA CYS A 182 25.73 7.53 4.50
C CYS A 182 24.66 6.62 3.90
N LEU A 183 24.37 5.50 4.53
CA LEU A 183 23.46 4.51 3.97
C LEU A 183 21.99 4.92 4.04
N ALA A 184 21.53 5.61 5.08
CA ALA A 184 20.15 6.06 5.16
C ALA A 184 19.80 7.10 4.06
N PRO A 185 20.61 8.17 3.83
CA PRO A 185 20.37 9.08 2.71
C PRO A 185 20.44 8.41 1.33
N TYR A 186 21.39 7.48 1.14
CA TYR A 186 21.50 6.69 -0.08
C TYR A 186 20.26 5.82 -0.30
N SER A 187 19.74 5.21 0.76
CA SER A 187 18.62 4.28 0.70
C SER A 187 17.25 4.98 0.68
N LEU A 188 17.21 6.29 0.89
CA LEU A 188 15.94 7.04 0.94
C LEU A 188 15.03 6.80 -0.27
N PRO A 189 15.51 6.76 -1.53
CA PRO A 189 14.64 6.43 -2.67
C PRO A 189 14.07 5.02 -2.60
N GLY A 190 14.85 4.03 -2.11
CA GLY A 190 14.40 2.67 -1.89
C GLY A 190 13.40 2.58 -0.73
N MET A 191 13.64 3.29 0.37
CA MET A 191 12.70 3.36 1.50
C MET A 191 11.35 3.96 1.09
N LEU A 192 11.35 5.01 0.27
CA LEU A 192 10.13 5.63 -0.24
C LEU A 192 9.39 4.71 -1.21
N ALA A 193 10.11 4.01 -2.08
CA ALA A 193 9.50 3.01 -2.95
C ALA A 193 8.88 1.86 -2.13
N LEU A 194 9.58 1.36 -1.12
CA LEU A 194 9.04 0.36 -0.19
C LEU A 194 7.82 0.89 0.53
N PHE A 195 7.86 2.11 1.05
CA PHE A 195 6.71 2.75 1.70
C PHE A 195 5.49 2.78 0.79
N ALA A 196 5.63 3.20 -0.48
CA ALA A 196 4.53 3.28 -1.43
C ALA A 196 3.95 1.89 -1.76
N LEU A 197 4.80 0.88 -1.95
CA LEU A 197 4.36 -0.50 -2.19
C LEU A 197 3.59 -1.06 -0.99
N THR A 198 4.15 -0.93 0.21
CA THR A 198 3.51 -1.39 1.45
C THR A 198 2.23 -0.63 1.75
N PHE A 199 2.21 0.69 1.48
CA PHE A 199 1.01 1.50 1.65
C PHE A 199 -0.11 1.01 0.74
N THR A 200 0.20 0.74 -0.53
CA THR A 200 -0.79 0.23 -1.49
C THR A 200 -1.34 -1.13 -1.05
N GLU A 201 -0.48 -2.03 -0.59
CA GLU A 201 -0.88 -3.35 -0.09
C GLU A 201 -1.77 -3.23 1.15
N GLY A 202 -1.34 -2.48 2.16
CA GLY A 202 -2.08 -2.32 3.41
C GLY A 202 -3.40 -1.56 3.25
N TRP A 203 -3.44 -0.54 2.36
CA TRP A 203 -4.65 0.22 2.08
C TRP A 203 -5.74 -0.60 1.41
N ASN A 204 -5.35 -1.50 0.49
CA ASN A 204 -6.27 -2.37 -0.25
C ASN A 204 -6.61 -3.68 0.47
N GLN A 205 -6.12 -3.89 1.69
CA GLN A 205 -6.35 -5.12 2.43
C GLN A 205 -7.82 -5.25 2.87
N VAL A 206 -8.50 -6.30 2.40
CA VAL A 206 -9.92 -6.56 2.69
C VAL A 206 -10.10 -7.82 3.55
N GLU A 207 -9.41 -8.90 3.22
CA GLU A 207 -9.63 -10.22 3.82
C GLU A 207 -9.31 -10.26 5.32
N GLN A 208 -8.17 -9.69 5.72
CA GLN A 208 -7.77 -9.67 7.13
C GLN A 208 -8.71 -8.84 8.01
N PRO A 209 -9.06 -7.58 7.65
CA PRO A 209 -10.02 -6.80 8.43
C PRO A 209 -11.37 -7.50 8.59
N LEU A 210 -11.92 -8.08 7.53
CA LEU A 210 -13.21 -8.78 7.59
C LEU A 210 -13.19 -10.00 8.52
N MET A 211 -12.04 -10.66 8.66
CA MET A 211 -11.90 -11.85 9.49
C MET A 211 -11.56 -11.52 10.95
N LEU A 212 -10.76 -10.47 11.18
CA LEU A 212 -10.15 -10.18 12.48
C LEU A 212 -10.85 -9.04 13.26
N VAL A 213 -11.62 -8.19 12.55
CA VAL A 213 -12.26 -6.99 13.12
C VAL A 213 -13.76 -7.02 12.81
N SER A 214 -14.55 -7.48 13.78
CA SER A 214 -16.01 -7.52 13.68
C SER A 214 -16.67 -6.20 14.11
N ASP A 215 -15.93 -5.33 14.82
CA ASP A 215 -16.41 -4.03 15.26
C ASP A 215 -16.41 -3.04 14.09
N SER A 216 -17.60 -2.64 13.65
CA SER A 216 -17.80 -1.72 12.52
C SER A 216 -17.09 -0.37 12.71
N LEU A 217 -16.96 0.09 13.97
CA LEU A 217 -16.27 1.34 14.30
C LEU A 217 -14.75 1.26 14.10
N ARG A 218 -14.21 0.06 14.05
CA ARG A 218 -12.76 -0.21 13.89
C ARG A 218 -12.42 -0.75 12.51
N GLN A 219 -13.40 -0.90 11.63
CA GLN A 219 -13.14 -1.38 10.28
C GLN A 219 -12.39 -0.33 9.44
N PRO A 220 -11.47 -0.76 8.56
CA PRO A 220 -10.83 0.11 7.58
C PRO A 220 -11.77 0.42 6.42
N LEU A 221 -11.40 1.42 5.61
CA LEU A 221 -12.17 1.87 4.46
C LEU A 221 -12.42 0.74 3.44
N SER A 222 -11.46 -0.13 3.22
CA SER A 222 -11.56 -1.28 2.31
C SER A 222 -12.67 -2.27 2.70
N ALA A 223 -12.86 -2.51 4.00
CA ALA A 223 -13.96 -3.33 4.51
C ALA A 223 -15.30 -2.59 4.39
N LEU A 224 -15.34 -1.29 4.74
CA LEU A 224 -16.53 -0.46 4.61
C LEU A 224 -17.04 -0.41 3.17
N LEU A 225 -16.16 -0.32 2.16
CA LEU A 225 -16.56 -0.30 0.74
C LEU A 225 -17.36 -1.53 0.35
N LYS A 226 -17.03 -2.69 0.90
CA LYS A 226 -17.81 -3.93 0.69
C LYS A 226 -19.22 -3.79 1.27
N ASP A 227 -19.33 -3.25 2.48
CA ASP A 227 -20.64 -3.06 3.13
C ASP A 227 -21.46 -1.98 2.42
N LEU A 228 -20.84 -0.91 1.95
CA LEU A 228 -21.50 0.13 1.15
C LEU A 228 -22.03 -0.42 -0.18
N SER A 229 -21.31 -1.30 -0.85
CA SER A 229 -21.77 -1.91 -2.10
C SER A 229 -23.05 -2.75 -1.91
N ALA A 230 -23.25 -3.31 -0.73
CA ALA A 230 -24.44 -4.10 -0.38
C ALA A 230 -25.59 -3.25 0.19
N GLY A 231 -25.26 -2.24 1.03
CA GLY A 231 -26.27 -1.46 1.76
C GLY A 231 -26.64 -0.14 1.11
N ASN A 232 -25.69 0.55 0.47
CA ASN A 232 -25.88 1.85 -0.17
C ASN A 232 -25.24 1.90 -1.57
N PRO A 233 -25.71 1.10 -2.53
CA PRO A 233 -25.07 1.00 -3.84
C PRO A 233 -25.10 2.31 -4.64
N GLN A 234 -25.95 3.25 -4.27
CA GLN A 234 -26.09 4.58 -4.89
C GLN A 234 -24.86 5.51 -4.69
N ILE A 235 -23.97 5.20 -3.77
CA ILE A 235 -22.74 5.99 -3.51
C ILE A 235 -21.46 5.20 -3.74
N VAL A 236 -21.56 3.95 -4.23
CA VAL A 236 -20.43 3.04 -4.36
C VAL A 236 -19.36 3.57 -5.30
N PHE A 237 -19.74 4.26 -6.37
CA PHE A 237 -18.79 4.79 -7.34
C PHE A 237 -17.97 5.96 -6.75
N ALA A 238 -18.61 6.91 -6.06
CA ALA A 238 -17.93 7.99 -5.38
C ALA A 238 -17.00 7.45 -4.28
N ALA A 239 -17.45 6.48 -3.50
CA ALA A 239 -16.63 5.83 -2.46
C ALA A 239 -15.42 5.08 -3.04
N SER A 240 -15.59 4.40 -4.18
CA SER A 240 -14.51 3.71 -4.88
C SER A 240 -13.46 4.68 -5.41
N VAL A 241 -13.89 5.79 -6.04
CA VAL A 241 -12.96 6.83 -6.51
C VAL A 241 -12.25 7.49 -5.34
N ALA A 242 -12.95 7.81 -4.25
CA ALA A 242 -12.37 8.39 -3.04
C ALA A 242 -11.29 7.48 -2.42
N SER A 243 -11.46 6.15 -2.50
CA SER A 243 -10.47 5.20 -1.98
C SER A 243 -9.19 5.12 -2.82
N ILE A 244 -9.24 5.47 -4.10
CA ILE A 244 -8.06 5.49 -4.99
C ILE A 244 -7.16 6.71 -4.69
N LEU A 245 -7.75 7.83 -4.25
CA LEU A 245 -7.02 9.10 -4.09
C LEU A 245 -5.78 9.02 -3.18
N PRO A 246 -5.83 8.41 -1.98
CA PRO A 246 -4.65 8.32 -1.12
C PRO A 246 -3.51 7.53 -1.74
N ILE A 247 -3.81 6.43 -2.45
CA ILE A 247 -2.80 5.64 -3.16
C ILE A 247 -2.16 6.48 -4.27
N ALA A 248 -2.98 7.16 -5.08
CA ALA A 248 -2.52 8.01 -6.15
C ALA A 248 -1.62 9.15 -5.63
N LEU A 249 -2.00 9.78 -4.52
CA LEU A 249 -1.21 10.84 -3.88
C LEU A 249 0.14 10.33 -3.37
N VAL A 250 0.18 9.17 -2.69
CA VAL A 250 1.43 8.57 -2.21
C VAL A 250 2.34 8.20 -3.38
N MET A 251 1.80 7.56 -4.43
CA MET A 251 2.57 7.21 -5.63
C MET A 251 3.12 8.46 -6.34
N LEU A 252 2.30 9.49 -6.50
CA LEU A 252 2.72 10.75 -7.11
C LEU A 252 3.81 11.44 -6.29
N ALA A 253 3.68 11.51 -4.97
CA ALA A 253 4.69 12.10 -4.09
C ALA A 253 6.04 11.39 -4.22
N VAL A 254 6.05 10.06 -4.26
CA VAL A 254 7.28 9.25 -4.45
C VAL A 254 7.88 9.49 -5.84
N LEU A 255 7.08 9.52 -6.89
CA LEU A 255 7.56 9.78 -8.25
C LEU A 255 8.17 11.18 -8.42
N VAL A 256 7.53 12.20 -7.89
CA VAL A 256 8.02 13.59 -7.93
C VAL A 256 9.37 13.69 -7.19
N GLN A 257 9.48 13.07 -6.02
CA GLN A 257 10.72 13.12 -5.24
C GLN A 257 11.88 12.37 -5.93
N GLN A 258 11.60 11.24 -6.58
CA GLN A 258 12.60 10.52 -7.36
C GLN A 258 13.01 11.28 -8.62
N GLY A 259 12.06 11.94 -9.30
CA GLY A 259 12.31 12.77 -10.49
C GLY A 259 13.17 14.00 -10.18
N SER A 260 12.95 14.65 -9.03
CA SER A 260 13.75 15.80 -8.59
C SER A 260 15.22 15.44 -8.34
N LYS A 261 15.49 14.28 -7.73
CA LYS A 261 16.86 13.81 -7.47
C LYS A 261 17.62 13.42 -8.75
N ARG A 262 16.91 12.89 -9.78
CA ARG A 262 17.52 12.58 -11.08
C ARG A 262 17.97 13.83 -11.87
N LYS A 263 17.36 14.98 -11.61
CA LYS A 263 17.74 16.25 -12.27
C LYS A 263 18.89 16.95 -11.54
N ALA A 264 19.16 16.59 -10.28
CA ALA A 264 20.21 17.19 -9.44
C ALA A 264 21.52 16.37 -9.43
N ALA A 265 21.54 15.18 -10.01
CA ALA A 265 22.68 14.30 -10.21
C ALA A 265 23.11 14.33 -11.69
#